data_4d25ebd8b89e082bd773445d24adc9c0
#
_entry.id   4d25ebd8b89e082bd773445d24adc9c0
#
_cell.length_a   1.000
_cell.length_b   1.000
_cell.length_c   1.000
_cell.angle_alpha   90.00
_cell.angle_beta   90.00
_cell.angle_gamma   90.00
#
_symmetry.space_group_name_H-M   'P 1'
#
loop_
_entity.id
_entity.type
_entity.pdbx_description
1 polymer ?
#
loop_
_entity_poly.entity_id
_entity_poly.type
_entity_poly.pdbx_seq_one_letter_code
_entity_poly.pdbx_strand_id
1 'polypeptide(L)'
;MSIRGRVQGVFFRAEARARAESLGVAGWIRNAADGSVEAVFEGEDEQVESLLDWCRRGPAGAVVAEVDAVREAPAGETGFQVR
;
A
#
# COMPACT_ATOMS: atom_id res chain seq x y z
N MET A 1 5.78 2.55 -5.12
CA MET A 1 4.39 2.53 -5.59
C MET A 1 3.70 3.82 -5.20
N SER A 2 2.88 4.34 -6.07
CA SER A 2 2.09 5.54 -5.81
C SER A 2 0.62 5.23 -6.09
N ILE A 3 -0.26 5.62 -5.16
CA ILE A 3 -1.71 5.38 -5.25
C ILE A 3 -2.37 6.75 -5.27
N ARG A 4 -3.14 7.03 -6.33
CA ARG A 4 -3.76 8.32 -6.56
C ARG A 4 -5.28 8.23 -6.56
N GLY A 5 -5.92 9.32 -6.18
CA GLY A 5 -7.36 9.44 -6.10
C GLY A 5 -7.77 10.03 -4.76
N ARG A 6 -8.96 9.69 -4.30
CA ARG A 6 -9.40 10.05 -2.94
C ARG A 6 -8.93 8.96 -2.00
N VAL A 7 -7.68 9.05 -1.55
CA VAL A 7 -7.00 7.99 -0.80
C VAL A 7 -6.47 8.44 0.56
N GLN A 8 -6.40 9.74 0.82
CA GLN A 8 -6.04 10.25 2.14
C GLN A 8 -7.31 10.51 2.97
N GLY A 9 -7.21 10.36 4.30
CA GLY A 9 -8.31 10.63 5.21
C GLY A 9 -9.43 9.60 5.22
N VAL A 10 -9.21 8.41 4.65
CA VAL A 10 -10.20 7.33 4.55
C VAL A 10 -9.70 6.02 5.15
N PHE A 11 -8.77 6.11 6.09
CA PHE A 11 -8.14 4.96 6.76
C PHE A 11 -7.37 4.03 5.81
N PHE A 12 -6.98 4.52 4.66
CA PHE A 12 -6.28 3.72 3.66
C PHE A 12 -5.01 3.09 4.24
N ARG A 13 -4.19 3.91 4.91
CA ARG A 13 -2.93 3.44 5.48
C ARG A 13 -3.14 2.42 6.60
N ALA A 14 -4.11 2.65 7.47
CA ALA A 14 -4.39 1.74 8.58
C ALA A 14 -4.87 0.38 8.09
N GLU A 15 -5.77 0.36 7.12
CA GLU A 15 -6.29 -0.89 6.57
C GLU A 15 -5.24 -1.62 5.72
N ALA A 16 -4.42 -0.87 4.98
CA ALA A 16 -3.30 -1.47 4.23
C ALA A 16 -2.32 -2.16 5.17
N ARG A 17 -2.01 -1.55 6.30
CA ARG A 17 -1.15 -2.16 7.32
C ARG A 17 -1.75 -3.45 7.86
N ALA A 18 -3.02 -3.45 8.20
CA ALA A 18 -3.68 -4.64 8.73
C ALA A 18 -3.62 -5.78 7.72
N ARG A 19 -3.87 -5.48 6.44
CA ARG A 19 -3.80 -6.49 5.37
C ARG A 19 -2.37 -6.96 5.12
N ALA A 20 -1.40 -6.06 5.14
CA ALA A 20 0.01 -6.41 4.98
C ALA A 20 0.46 -7.37 6.09
N GLU A 21 0.10 -7.07 7.33
CA GLU A 21 0.44 -7.93 8.46
C GLU A 21 -0.23 -9.30 8.33
N SER A 22 -1.48 -9.33 7.90
CA SER A 22 -2.20 -10.59 7.68
C SER A 22 -1.59 -11.43 6.56
N LEU A 23 -1.05 -10.80 5.53
CA LEU A 23 -0.45 -11.48 4.38
C LEU A 23 1.05 -11.78 4.57
N GLY A 24 1.66 -11.28 5.63
CA GLY A 24 3.10 -11.42 5.83
C GLY A 24 3.94 -10.54 4.91
N VAL A 25 3.37 -9.41 4.45
CA VAL A 25 4.07 -8.45 3.61
C VAL A 25 4.74 -7.40 4.50
N ALA A 26 6.02 -7.18 4.29
CA ALA A 26 6.78 -6.13 4.96
C ALA A 26 6.81 -4.86 4.11
N GLY A 27 7.18 -3.75 4.71
CA GLY A 27 7.33 -2.48 4.01
C GLY A 27 6.79 -1.29 4.79
N TRP A 28 6.30 -0.31 4.07
CA TRP A 28 5.75 0.90 4.69
C TRP A 28 4.76 1.59 3.76
N ILE A 29 3.97 2.49 4.33
CA ILE A 29 3.00 3.30 3.61
C ILE A 29 2.93 4.69 4.24
N ARG A 30 2.79 5.72 3.41
CA ARG A 30 2.69 7.10 3.89
C ARG A 30 1.84 7.96 2.96
N ASN A 31 1.30 9.06 3.49
CA ASN A 31 0.69 10.10 2.67
C ASN A 31 1.81 10.94 2.03
N ALA A 32 1.65 11.26 0.77
CA ALA A 32 2.54 12.20 0.08
C ALA A 32 1.92 13.59 0.04
N ALA A 33 2.75 14.61 -0.18
CA ALA A 33 2.31 15.99 -0.18
C ALA A 33 1.34 16.33 -1.32
N ASP A 34 1.38 15.57 -2.40
CA ASP A 34 0.53 15.80 -3.58
C ASP A 34 -0.87 15.16 -3.46
N GLY A 35 -1.20 14.60 -2.29
CA GLY A 35 -2.47 13.93 -2.06
C GLY A 35 -2.46 12.44 -2.36
N SER A 36 -1.39 11.91 -2.92
CA SER A 36 -1.25 10.48 -3.16
C SER A 36 -0.82 9.75 -1.89
N VAL A 37 -0.88 8.43 -1.95
CA VAL A 37 -0.31 7.54 -0.94
C VAL A 37 0.87 6.81 -1.58
N GLU A 38 2.01 6.83 -0.91
CA GLU A 38 3.20 6.11 -1.34
C GLU A 38 3.40 4.88 -0.47
N ALA A 39 3.87 3.80 -1.07
CA ALA A 39 4.09 2.55 -0.35
C ALA A 39 5.21 1.72 -0.97
N VAL A 40 5.83 0.90 -0.13
CA VAL A 40 6.77 -0.14 -0.54
C VAL A 40 6.28 -1.45 0.09
N PHE A 41 6.15 -2.49 -0.72
CA PHE A 41 5.73 -3.81 -0.28
C PHE A 41 6.80 -4.82 -0.62
N GLU A 42 7.19 -5.63 0.37
CA GLU A 42 8.15 -6.71 0.20
C GLU A 42 7.57 -8.01 0.76
N GLY A 43 7.70 -9.09 0.01
CA GLY A 43 7.20 -10.39 0.40
C GLY A 43 7.15 -11.33 -0.79
N GLU A 44 6.49 -12.46 -0.63
CA GLU A 44 6.28 -13.37 -1.73
C GLU A 44 5.34 -12.77 -2.77
N ASP A 45 5.54 -13.12 -4.04
CA ASP A 45 4.82 -12.51 -5.15
C ASP A 45 3.29 -12.60 -4.98
N GLU A 46 2.77 -13.75 -4.55
CA GLU A 46 1.32 -13.91 -4.38
C GLU A 46 0.75 -12.99 -3.31
N GLN A 47 1.45 -12.84 -2.18
CA GLN A 47 1.00 -11.97 -1.10
C GLN A 47 1.08 -10.51 -1.49
N VAL A 48 2.14 -10.11 -2.17
CA VAL A 48 2.29 -8.74 -2.66
C VAL A 48 1.20 -8.43 -3.68
N GLU A 49 0.91 -9.35 -4.62
CA GLU A 49 -0.16 -9.16 -5.60
C GLU A 49 -1.53 -9.04 -4.94
N SER A 50 -1.80 -9.83 -3.90
CA SER A 50 -3.06 -9.72 -3.13
C SER A 50 -3.21 -8.33 -2.51
N LEU A 51 -2.14 -7.81 -1.94
CA LEU A 51 -2.15 -6.47 -1.33
C LEU A 51 -2.32 -5.39 -2.40
N LEU A 52 -1.66 -5.54 -3.53
CA LEU A 52 -1.82 -4.63 -4.68
C LEU A 52 -3.26 -4.61 -5.19
N ASP A 53 -3.88 -5.77 -5.33
CA ASP A 53 -5.27 -5.86 -5.78
C ASP A 53 -6.21 -5.15 -4.81
N TRP A 54 -5.97 -5.29 -3.51
CA TRP A 54 -6.73 -4.54 -2.52
C TRP A 54 -6.50 -3.03 -2.66
N CYS A 55 -5.27 -2.59 -2.89
CA CYS A 55 -4.94 -1.17 -3.07
C CYS A 55 -5.67 -0.57 -4.26
N ARG A 56 -5.91 -1.33 -5.32
CA ARG A 56 -6.65 -0.86 -6.49
C ARG A 56 -8.12 -0.56 -6.17
N ARG A 57 -8.67 -1.22 -5.18
CA ARG A 57 -10.04 -0.97 -4.71
C ARG A 57 -10.06 0.02 -3.55
N GLY A 58 -9.12 -0.13 -2.62
CA GLY A 58 -9.05 0.66 -1.41
C GLY A 58 -10.15 0.31 -0.40
N PRO A 59 -10.13 0.97 0.77
CA PRO A 59 -11.17 0.82 1.78
C PRO A 59 -12.46 1.53 1.37
N ALA A 60 -13.52 1.30 2.12
CA ALA A 60 -14.77 2.04 1.94
C ALA A 60 -14.52 3.55 2.05
N GLY A 61 -15.09 4.32 1.15
CA GLY A 61 -14.90 5.76 1.09
C GLY A 61 -13.72 6.21 0.23
N ALA A 62 -12.82 5.30 -0.13
CA ALA A 62 -11.73 5.62 -1.04
C ALA A 62 -12.21 5.53 -2.50
N VAL A 63 -11.62 6.38 -3.33
CA VAL A 63 -11.76 6.29 -4.79
C VAL A 63 -10.36 6.22 -5.35
N VAL A 64 -9.96 5.04 -5.81
CA VAL A 64 -8.63 4.82 -6.37
C VAL A 64 -8.71 5.05 -7.87
N ALA A 65 -8.06 6.13 -8.33
CA ALA A 65 -8.03 6.48 -9.74
C ALA A 65 -6.90 5.78 -10.47
N GLU A 66 -5.75 5.62 -9.80
CA GLU A 66 -4.56 5.07 -10.43
C GLU A 66 -3.66 4.43 -9.39
N VAL A 67 -3.08 3.29 -9.73
CA VAL A 67 -2.00 2.67 -8.95
C VAL A 67 -0.81 2.51 -9.89
N ASP A 68 0.27 3.20 -9.57
CA ASP A 68 1.52 3.12 -10.32
C ASP A 68 2.50 2.26 -9.51
N ALA A 69 2.67 1.03 -9.93
CA ALA A 69 3.51 0.06 -9.24
C ALA A 69 4.77 -0.23 -10.04
N VAL A 70 5.92 -0.08 -9.40
CA VAL A 70 7.22 -0.42 -10.00
C VAL A 70 7.83 -1.55 -9.15
N ARG A 71 8.26 -2.61 -9.81
CA ARG A 71 8.91 -3.72 -9.13
C ARG A 71 10.38 -3.37 -8.92
N GLU A 72 10.81 -3.35 -7.67
CA GLU A 72 12.18 -3.04 -7.28
C GLU A 72 12.79 -4.21 -6.51
N ALA A 73 14.11 -4.24 -6.43
CA ALA A 73 14.81 -5.22 -5.60
C ALA A 73 14.46 -4.97 -4.12
N PRO A 74 14.27 -6.04 -3.33
CA PRO A 74 13.97 -5.88 -1.91
C PRO A 74 15.06 -5.09 -1.18
N ALA A 75 14.63 -4.18 -0.30
CA ALA A 75 15.52 -3.35 0.50
C ALA A 75 15.75 -3.92 1.91
N GLY A 76 15.20 -5.10 2.22
CA GLY A 76 15.34 -5.73 3.52
C GLY A 76 14.39 -5.18 4.58
N GLU A 77 13.20 -4.73 4.18
CA GLU A 77 12.20 -4.25 5.12
C GLU A 77 11.78 -5.36 6.08
N THR A 78 11.55 -4.99 7.33
CA THR A 78 11.05 -5.91 8.36
C THR A 78 9.81 -5.30 9.00
N GLY A 79 8.73 -6.08 9.08
CA GLY A 79 7.45 -5.59 9.55
C GLY A 79 6.82 -4.57 8.59
N PHE A 80 5.68 -4.03 8.95
CA PHE A 80 4.98 -3.03 8.13
C PHE A 80 4.73 -1.77 8.95
N GLN A 81 5.15 -0.63 8.42
CA GLN A 81 5.08 0.65 9.11
C GLN A 81 4.17 1.63 8.38
N VAL A 82 3.39 2.37 9.16
CA VAL A 82 2.69 3.56 8.68
C VAL A 82 3.55 4.77 9.04
N ARG A 83 3.97 5.50 8.04
CA ARG A 83 4.86 6.66 8.20
C ARG A 83 4.12 7.98 8.04
#